data_b6bb11b02f7cc605fdbedfd668236e40
#
_entry.id   b6bb11b02f7cc605fdbedfd668236e40
#
_cell.length_a   1.000
_cell.length_b   1.000
_cell.length_c   1.000
_cell.angle_alpha   90.00
_cell.angle_beta   90.00
_cell.angle_gamma   90.00
#
_symmetry.space_group_name_H-M   'P 1'
#
loop_
_entity.id
_entity.type
_entity.pdbx_description
1 polymer ?
#
loop_
_entity_poly.entity_id
_entity_poly.type
_entity_poly.pdbx_seq_one_letter_code
_entity_poly.pdbx_strand_id
1 'polypeptide(L)'
;MIQRCLRITTVRGLVQATGIVLSLGLAGGAAAAEQGVDPEADRVLRAMSSYLGGLAAFSVQADVDDEIIDLAGQKLQLSSSASLLVERPNHFHAHRQGPLAEMEAVFDGQTLTLHGKRLQIYAQIEAPGTIDEAVTELRAATGFDAPAGDLFYADPYPGLMTDVTAGAYLGIAYVDGTEAHHLAFRAAKVDWQIWVRTGDQPLPLKYVITSKWVTGAPQYAVRFRNWDTAPTIAADRFTFVAPEGTRQLETLSVDDLGALTIEEAP
;
A
#
# COMPACT_ATOMS: atom_id res chain seq x y z
N MET A 1 16.30 31.67 53.01
CA MET A 1 17.45 32.41 53.56
C MET A 1 18.61 32.26 52.57
N ILE A 2 19.13 33.40 52.20
CA ILE A 2 20.35 33.76 51.47
C ILE A 2 20.22 33.79 49.97
N GLN A 3 19.80 34.95 49.45
CA GLN A 3 20.12 35.52 48.15
C GLN A 3 21.62 35.82 48.04
N ARG A 4 22.22 35.46 46.90
CA ARG A 4 23.46 36.09 46.46
C ARG A 4 23.26 36.66 45.05
N CYS A 5 23.20 38.01 45.04
CA CYS A 5 23.37 38.84 43.85
C CYS A 5 24.77 38.68 43.27
N LEU A 6 24.87 38.43 41.96
CA LEU A 6 26.12 38.62 41.25
C LEU A 6 25.93 39.75 40.23
N ARG A 7 26.67 40.85 40.45
CA ARG A 7 26.78 42.02 39.56
C ARG A 7 27.64 41.64 38.37
N ILE A 8 27.12 41.81 37.15
CA ILE A 8 27.91 41.71 35.91
C ILE A 8 28.21 43.15 35.44
N THR A 9 29.51 43.43 35.39
CA THR A 9 30.10 44.66 34.91
C THR A 9 30.09 44.70 33.39
N THR A 10 29.51 45.75 32.82
CA THR A 10 29.51 46.04 31.39
C THR A 10 30.91 46.47 30.91
N VAL A 11 31.46 45.74 29.94
CA VAL A 11 32.60 46.22 29.12
C VAL A 11 32.06 46.53 27.72
N ARG A 12 32.08 47.79 27.36
CA ARG A 12 31.84 48.30 26.01
C ARG A 12 33.09 48.04 25.18
N GLY A 13 32.96 47.14 24.19
CA GLY A 13 33.94 46.98 23.12
C GLY A 13 33.22 47.15 21.78
N LEU A 14 33.48 48.25 21.12
CA LEU A 14 33.00 48.59 19.76
C LEU A 14 33.86 47.85 18.77
N VAL A 15 33.32 46.83 18.10
CA VAL A 15 33.94 46.20 16.89
C VAL A 15 32.92 46.29 15.77
N GLN A 16 33.19 47.19 14.81
CA GLN A 16 32.51 47.20 13.53
C GLN A 16 33.01 46.00 12.72
N ALA A 17 32.17 45.02 12.49
CA ALA A 17 32.38 43.96 11.53
C ALA A 17 31.33 44.09 10.42
N THR A 18 31.81 44.53 9.26
CA THR A 18 31.06 44.61 8.01
C THR A 18 30.73 43.15 7.57
N GLY A 19 29.58 42.65 7.97
CA GLY A 19 29.09 41.35 7.53
C GLY A 19 28.40 41.46 6.18
N ILE A 20 29.02 40.90 5.13
CA ILE A 20 28.36 40.66 3.86
C ILE A 20 27.32 39.55 4.14
N VAL A 21 26.05 39.93 4.18
CA VAL A 21 24.94 38.97 4.18
C VAL A 21 24.78 38.47 2.75
N LEU A 22 25.35 37.28 2.49
CA LEU A 22 25.05 36.50 1.30
C LEU A 22 23.68 35.85 1.49
N SER A 23 22.61 36.56 1.11
CA SER A 23 21.27 35.99 1.04
C SER A 23 21.22 35.00 -0.14
N LEU A 24 21.46 33.69 0.17
CA LEU A 24 21.02 32.62 -0.73
C LEU A 24 19.48 32.64 -0.71
N GLY A 25 18.90 33.28 -1.70
CA GLY A 25 17.49 33.14 -2.02
C GLY A 25 17.24 31.72 -2.50
N LEU A 26 16.80 30.83 -1.59
CA LEU A 26 16.08 29.63 -1.98
C LEU A 26 14.75 30.09 -2.57
N ALA A 27 14.78 30.42 -3.89
CA ALA A 27 13.58 30.46 -4.68
C ALA A 27 13.11 29.02 -4.86
N GLY A 28 12.46 28.48 -3.83
CA GLY A 28 11.62 27.30 -3.94
C GLY A 28 10.44 27.66 -4.82
N GLY A 29 10.62 27.59 -6.14
CA GLY A 29 9.49 27.60 -7.07
C GLY A 29 8.60 26.41 -6.69
N ALA A 30 7.44 26.70 -6.10
CA ALA A 30 6.33 25.76 -6.16
C ALA A 30 6.03 25.60 -7.66
N ALA A 31 6.58 24.54 -8.26
CA ALA A 31 6.18 24.14 -9.59
C ALA A 31 4.66 23.92 -9.51
N ALA A 32 3.90 24.77 -10.19
CA ALA A 32 2.49 24.50 -10.42
C ALA A 32 2.44 23.08 -10.99
N ALA A 33 1.68 22.19 -10.35
CA ALA A 33 1.52 20.84 -10.82
C ALA A 33 1.02 20.93 -12.27
N GLU A 34 1.87 20.57 -13.24
CA GLU A 34 1.46 20.45 -14.63
C GLU A 34 0.28 19.50 -14.67
N GLN A 35 -0.79 19.91 -15.32
CA GLN A 35 -1.94 19.04 -15.56
C GLN A 35 -1.48 17.97 -16.54
N GLY A 36 -1.48 16.71 -16.12
CA GLY A 36 -1.04 15.58 -16.92
C GLY A 36 -0.07 14.67 -16.17
N VAL A 37 0.30 13.60 -16.80
CA VAL A 37 1.24 12.61 -16.25
C VAL A 37 2.62 12.84 -16.88
N ASP A 38 3.62 13.01 -16.03
CA ASP A 38 5.03 13.08 -16.44
C ASP A 38 5.38 11.84 -17.27
N PRO A 39 5.96 12.00 -18.47
CA PRO A 39 6.34 10.89 -19.33
C PRO A 39 7.30 9.88 -18.67
N GLU A 40 8.19 10.32 -17.78
CA GLU A 40 9.10 9.43 -17.07
C GLU A 40 8.36 8.63 -16.01
N ALA A 41 7.39 9.23 -15.28
CA ALA A 41 6.53 8.52 -14.35
C ALA A 41 5.69 7.45 -15.06
N ASP A 42 5.11 7.79 -16.20
CA ASP A 42 4.35 6.85 -17.04
C ASP A 42 5.23 5.70 -17.53
N ARG A 43 6.43 6.00 -18.03
CA ARG A 43 7.39 4.99 -18.52
C ARG A 43 7.77 3.99 -17.44
N VAL A 44 8.11 4.46 -16.24
CA VAL A 44 8.51 3.60 -15.11
C VAL A 44 7.33 2.75 -14.64
N LEU A 45 6.13 3.34 -14.53
CA LEU A 45 4.93 2.61 -14.12
C LEU A 45 4.57 1.50 -15.12
N ARG A 46 4.64 1.78 -16.43
CA ARG A 46 4.43 0.76 -17.48
C ARG A 46 5.46 -0.35 -17.44
N ALA A 47 6.73 -0.02 -17.22
CA ALA A 47 7.79 -1.01 -17.11
C ALA A 47 7.55 -1.95 -15.94
N MET A 48 7.17 -1.42 -14.77
CA MET A 48 6.79 -2.20 -13.59
C MET A 48 5.58 -3.10 -13.88
N SER A 49 4.51 -2.52 -14.43
CA SER A 49 3.27 -3.26 -14.73
C SER A 49 3.51 -4.39 -15.72
N SER A 50 4.25 -4.12 -16.79
CA SER A 50 4.59 -5.14 -17.80
C SER A 50 5.46 -6.25 -17.22
N TYR A 51 6.43 -5.89 -16.37
CA TYR A 51 7.29 -6.89 -15.73
C TYR A 51 6.49 -7.78 -14.78
N LEU A 52 5.69 -7.18 -13.89
CA LEU A 52 4.91 -7.90 -12.87
C LEU A 52 3.80 -8.75 -13.51
N GLY A 53 3.10 -8.20 -14.52
CA GLY A 53 2.08 -8.93 -15.29
C GLY A 53 2.64 -10.08 -16.12
N GLY A 54 3.91 -9.97 -16.56
CA GLY A 54 4.61 -11.01 -17.33
C GLY A 54 5.13 -12.19 -16.50
N LEU A 55 5.12 -12.10 -15.16
CA LEU A 55 5.55 -13.20 -14.29
C LEU A 55 4.49 -14.31 -14.29
N ALA A 56 4.89 -15.53 -14.66
CA ALA A 56 4.00 -16.72 -14.62
C ALA A 56 3.65 -17.08 -13.16
N ALA A 57 4.60 -16.92 -12.26
CA ALA A 57 4.41 -17.13 -10.82
C ALA A 57 5.32 -16.20 -10.02
N PHE A 58 4.91 -15.83 -8.82
CA PHE A 58 5.75 -15.10 -7.88
C PHE A 58 5.24 -15.27 -6.45
N SER A 59 6.12 -15.03 -5.49
CA SER A 59 5.73 -14.80 -4.10
C SER A 59 6.32 -13.51 -3.56
N VAL A 60 5.64 -12.92 -2.59
CA VAL A 60 6.07 -11.70 -1.92
C VAL A 60 5.57 -11.67 -0.47
N GLN A 61 6.36 -11.06 0.39
CA GLN A 61 5.94 -10.69 1.75
C GLN A 61 5.76 -9.18 1.82
N ALA A 62 4.89 -8.72 2.72
CA ALA A 62 4.67 -7.31 2.91
C ALA A 62 4.42 -6.96 4.38
N ASP A 63 4.86 -5.77 4.77
CA ASP A 63 4.39 -5.09 5.97
C ASP A 63 3.39 -4.02 5.54
N VAL A 64 2.24 -4.00 6.17
CA VAL A 64 1.11 -3.14 5.83
C VAL A 64 0.76 -2.29 7.05
N ASP A 65 0.67 -1.00 6.83
CA ASP A 65 0.22 -0.03 7.82
C ASP A 65 -1.10 0.61 7.33
N ASP A 66 -2.16 0.45 8.11
CA ASP A 66 -3.45 1.11 7.90
C ASP A 66 -3.63 2.22 8.93
N GLU A 67 -3.84 3.44 8.49
CA GLU A 67 -4.26 4.52 9.36
C GLU A 67 -5.79 4.56 9.42
N ILE A 68 -6.32 4.62 10.63
CA ILE A 68 -7.74 4.81 10.91
C ILE A 68 -7.93 6.03 11.82
N ILE A 69 -9.12 6.63 11.75
CA ILE A 69 -9.53 7.67 12.69
C ILE A 69 -10.60 7.07 13.60
N ASP A 70 -10.34 7.00 14.89
CA ASP A 70 -11.32 6.49 15.84
C ASP A 70 -12.47 7.49 16.08
N LEU A 71 -13.50 7.05 16.80
CA LEU A 71 -14.67 7.89 17.10
C LEU A 71 -14.34 9.14 17.94
N ALA A 72 -13.17 9.17 18.59
CA ALA A 72 -12.69 10.32 19.33
C ALA A 72 -11.84 11.27 18.46
N GLY A 73 -11.62 10.93 17.19
CA GLY A 73 -10.80 11.71 16.27
C GLY A 73 -9.29 11.42 16.38
N GLN A 74 -8.89 10.39 17.11
CA GLN A 74 -7.49 9.98 17.19
C GLN A 74 -7.09 9.19 15.94
N LYS A 75 -5.97 9.58 15.31
CA LYS A 75 -5.37 8.79 14.24
C LYS A 75 -4.57 7.63 14.85
N LEU A 76 -4.93 6.42 14.49
CA LEU A 76 -4.24 5.19 14.89
C LEU A 76 -3.59 4.57 13.64
N GLN A 77 -2.41 4.00 13.79
CA GLN A 77 -1.75 3.21 12.76
C GLN A 77 -1.74 1.74 13.20
N LEU A 78 -2.33 0.89 12.39
CA LEU A 78 -2.45 -0.55 12.64
C LEU A 78 -1.51 -1.29 11.68
N SER A 79 -0.51 -1.96 12.25
CA SER A 79 0.46 -2.70 11.45
C SER A 79 0.09 -4.17 11.33
N SER A 80 0.22 -4.73 10.14
CA SER A 80 0.01 -6.14 9.84
C SER A 80 1.10 -6.67 8.92
N SER A 81 1.30 -7.99 8.98
CA SER A 81 2.16 -8.71 8.03
C SER A 81 1.29 -9.42 7.00
N ALA A 82 1.74 -9.45 5.77
CA ALA A 82 1.05 -10.14 4.68
C ALA A 82 2.02 -10.99 3.86
N SER A 83 1.50 -12.02 3.21
CA SER A 83 2.19 -12.81 2.20
C SER A 83 1.25 -13.13 1.06
N LEU A 84 1.79 -13.19 -0.14
CA LEU A 84 1.05 -13.52 -1.34
C LEU A 84 1.90 -14.48 -2.18
N LEU A 85 1.27 -15.54 -2.67
CA LEU A 85 1.77 -16.45 -3.69
C LEU A 85 0.79 -16.42 -4.86
N VAL A 86 1.29 -16.25 -6.05
CA VAL A 86 0.52 -16.22 -7.29
C VAL A 86 1.07 -17.22 -8.28
N GLU A 87 0.19 -17.94 -8.95
CA GLU A 87 0.46 -18.72 -10.17
C GLU A 87 -0.60 -18.35 -11.20
N ARG A 88 -0.17 -17.62 -12.22
CA ARG A 88 -1.08 -17.13 -13.27
C ARG A 88 -1.50 -18.27 -14.19
N PRO A 89 -2.71 -18.24 -14.76
CA PRO A 89 -3.63 -17.09 -14.72
C PRO A 89 -4.62 -17.10 -13.54
N ASN A 90 -4.71 -18.17 -12.74
CA ASN A 90 -5.92 -18.43 -11.98
C ASN A 90 -5.69 -19.07 -10.59
N HIS A 91 -4.50 -18.92 -10.01
CA HIS A 91 -4.27 -19.39 -8.65
C HIS A 91 -3.61 -18.31 -7.81
N PHE A 92 -4.08 -18.12 -6.57
CA PHE A 92 -3.36 -17.37 -5.58
C PHE A 92 -3.65 -17.86 -4.15
N HIS A 93 -2.69 -17.60 -3.27
CA HIS A 93 -2.84 -17.77 -1.84
C HIS A 93 -2.32 -16.52 -1.15
N ALA A 94 -3.20 -15.80 -0.47
CA ALA A 94 -2.91 -14.61 0.30
C ALA A 94 -3.17 -14.87 1.79
N HIS A 95 -2.28 -14.38 2.63
CA HIS A 95 -2.46 -14.40 4.08
C HIS A 95 -2.10 -13.03 4.65
N ARG A 96 -2.93 -12.52 5.55
CA ARG A 96 -2.68 -11.28 6.29
C ARG A 96 -2.98 -11.49 7.77
N GLN A 97 -2.06 -11.07 8.63
CA GLN A 97 -2.17 -11.13 10.07
C GLN A 97 -1.86 -9.78 10.69
N GLY A 98 -2.77 -9.28 11.51
CA GLY A 98 -2.64 -7.99 12.19
C GLY A 98 -3.36 -7.96 13.53
N PRO A 99 -3.43 -6.81 14.21
CA PRO A 99 -4.05 -6.72 15.55
C PRO A 99 -5.54 -7.03 15.53
N LEU A 100 -6.26 -6.72 14.45
CA LEU A 100 -7.71 -6.85 14.36
C LEU A 100 -8.15 -8.19 13.79
N ALA A 101 -7.48 -8.70 12.77
CA ALA A 101 -7.88 -9.91 12.08
C ALA A 101 -6.66 -10.75 11.64
N GLU A 102 -6.92 -12.03 11.44
CA GLU A 102 -6.05 -12.92 10.69
C GLU A 102 -6.88 -13.59 9.59
N MET A 103 -6.51 -13.33 8.34
CA MET A 103 -7.28 -13.71 7.18
C MET A 103 -6.42 -14.45 6.17
N GLU A 104 -7.04 -15.41 5.51
CA GLU A 104 -6.47 -16.16 4.41
C GLU A 104 -7.45 -16.13 3.24
N ALA A 105 -6.94 -15.95 2.03
CA ALA A 105 -7.70 -16.05 0.79
C ALA A 105 -7.00 -17.05 -0.13
N VAL A 106 -7.73 -18.05 -0.59
CA VAL A 106 -7.21 -19.10 -1.48
C VAL A 106 -8.09 -19.17 -2.72
N PHE A 107 -7.48 -19.09 -3.89
CA PHE A 107 -8.16 -19.24 -5.18
C PHE A 107 -7.54 -20.39 -5.96
N ASP A 108 -8.36 -21.35 -6.37
CA ASP A 108 -7.97 -22.56 -7.08
C ASP A 108 -8.35 -22.57 -8.55
N GLY A 109 -8.78 -21.41 -9.09
CA GLY A 109 -9.25 -21.26 -10.48
C GLY A 109 -10.73 -21.49 -10.68
N GLN A 110 -11.46 -21.92 -9.65
CA GLN A 110 -12.90 -22.17 -9.66
C GLN A 110 -13.59 -21.52 -8.47
N THR A 111 -12.98 -21.64 -7.30
CA THR A 111 -13.54 -21.22 -6.02
C THR A 111 -12.56 -20.29 -5.31
N LEU A 112 -13.03 -19.13 -4.92
CA LEU A 112 -12.34 -18.24 -4.00
C LEU A 112 -12.84 -18.50 -2.58
N THR A 113 -11.95 -18.97 -1.72
CA THR A 113 -12.23 -19.18 -0.30
C THR A 113 -11.63 -18.07 0.54
N LEU A 114 -12.45 -17.46 1.39
CA LEU A 114 -12.02 -16.51 2.43
C LEU A 114 -12.13 -17.18 3.79
N HIS A 115 -11.06 -17.16 4.57
CA HIS A 115 -11.00 -17.79 5.88
C HIS A 115 -10.57 -16.78 6.95
N GLY A 116 -11.47 -16.47 7.87
CA GLY A 116 -11.23 -15.68 9.07
C GLY A 116 -10.72 -16.58 10.20
N LYS A 117 -9.40 -16.74 10.30
CA LYS A 117 -8.76 -17.76 11.17
C LYS A 117 -9.10 -17.57 12.65
N ARG A 118 -9.08 -16.32 13.15
CA ARG A 118 -9.42 -16.03 14.56
C ARG A 118 -10.88 -16.32 14.90
N LEU A 119 -11.77 -16.10 13.92
CA LEU A 119 -13.22 -16.29 14.09
C LEU A 119 -13.64 -17.73 13.80
N GLN A 120 -12.73 -18.55 13.26
CA GLN A 120 -12.99 -19.92 12.83
C GLN A 120 -14.19 -20.01 11.88
N ILE A 121 -14.23 -19.11 10.88
CA ILE A 121 -15.26 -19.03 9.84
C ILE A 121 -14.61 -19.01 8.47
N TYR A 122 -15.32 -19.54 7.46
CA TYR A 122 -14.93 -19.36 6.07
C TYR A 122 -16.16 -19.21 5.19
N ALA A 123 -15.98 -18.58 4.03
CA ALA A 123 -16.96 -18.54 2.97
C ALA A 123 -16.31 -18.85 1.63
N GLN A 124 -17.10 -19.33 0.70
CA GLN A 124 -16.67 -19.70 -0.64
C GLN A 124 -17.52 -18.99 -1.68
N ILE A 125 -16.86 -18.42 -2.68
CA ILE A 125 -17.46 -17.72 -3.80
C ILE A 125 -17.09 -18.51 -5.06
N GLU A 126 -18.09 -18.92 -5.85
CA GLU A 126 -17.84 -19.46 -7.18
C GLU A 126 -17.31 -18.32 -8.07
N ALA A 127 -16.10 -18.48 -8.56
CA ALA A 127 -15.40 -17.49 -9.39
C ALA A 127 -14.55 -18.19 -10.46
N PRO A 128 -15.18 -19.00 -11.35
CA PRO A 128 -14.43 -19.69 -12.39
C PRO A 128 -13.79 -18.69 -13.35
N GLY A 129 -12.47 -18.76 -13.52
CA GLY A 129 -11.77 -17.84 -14.41
C GLY A 129 -10.38 -17.44 -13.95
N THR A 130 -10.04 -16.19 -14.20
CA THR A 130 -8.75 -15.60 -13.89
C THR A 130 -8.73 -14.99 -12.48
N ILE A 131 -7.53 -14.64 -12.00
CA ILE A 131 -7.36 -13.89 -10.75
C ILE A 131 -8.14 -12.56 -10.77
N ASP A 132 -8.10 -11.85 -11.89
CA ASP A 132 -8.76 -10.55 -12.07
C ASP A 132 -10.29 -10.68 -11.94
N GLU A 133 -10.87 -11.73 -12.53
CA GLU A 133 -12.29 -12.05 -12.39
C GLU A 133 -12.63 -12.45 -10.95
N ALA A 134 -11.83 -13.29 -10.30
CA ALA A 134 -12.05 -13.70 -8.91
C ALA A 134 -12.01 -12.52 -7.93
N VAL A 135 -11.09 -11.58 -8.11
CA VAL A 135 -11.04 -10.34 -7.29
C VAL A 135 -12.25 -9.45 -7.56
N THR A 136 -12.75 -9.40 -8.80
CA THR A 136 -13.96 -8.65 -9.14
C THR A 136 -15.19 -9.26 -8.48
N GLU A 137 -15.34 -10.58 -8.51
CA GLU A 137 -16.42 -11.29 -7.81
C GLU A 137 -16.34 -11.13 -6.29
N LEU A 138 -15.14 -11.17 -5.72
CA LEU A 138 -14.93 -10.88 -4.29
C LEU A 138 -15.48 -9.50 -3.93
N ARG A 139 -15.10 -8.48 -4.69
CA ARG A 139 -15.53 -7.10 -4.47
C ARG A 139 -17.05 -6.96 -4.58
N ALA A 140 -17.65 -7.60 -5.58
CA ALA A 140 -19.10 -7.60 -5.79
C ALA A 140 -19.87 -8.32 -4.67
N ALA A 141 -19.33 -9.44 -4.19
CA ALA A 141 -20.00 -10.27 -3.18
C ALA A 141 -19.87 -9.70 -1.77
N THR A 142 -18.77 -9.06 -1.43
CA THR A 142 -18.45 -8.69 -0.05
C THR A 142 -18.35 -7.18 0.20
N GLY A 143 -18.25 -6.36 -0.86
CA GLY A 143 -17.86 -4.96 -0.76
C GLY A 143 -16.40 -4.75 -0.34
N PHE A 144 -15.62 -5.81 -0.18
CA PHE A 144 -14.23 -5.72 0.23
C PHE A 144 -13.37 -5.17 -0.91
N ASP A 145 -12.81 -4.01 -0.68
CA ASP A 145 -11.81 -3.42 -1.56
C ASP A 145 -10.41 -3.72 -0.98
N ALA A 146 -9.64 -4.53 -1.67
CA ALA A 146 -8.27 -4.86 -1.25
C ALA A 146 -7.33 -3.75 -1.73
N PRO A 147 -6.92 -2.79 -0.87
CA PRO A 147 -5.99 -1.75 -1.29
C PRO A 147 -4.71 -2.38 -1.83
N ALA A 148 -4.18 -1.83 -2.92
CA ALA A 148 -3.03 -2.38 -3.67
C ALA A 148 -3.28 -3.74 -4.37
N GLY A 149 -4.49 -4.30 -4.36
CA GLY A 149 -4.83 -5.51 -5.09
C GLY A 149 -4.63 -5.38 -6.60
N ASP A 150 -4.84 -4.19 -7.14
CA ASP A 150 -4.65 -3.87 -8.56
C ASP A 150 -3.22 -4.12 -9.07
N LEU A 151 -2.22 -4.12 -8.17
CA LEU A 151 -0.83 -4.47 -8.50
C LEU A 151 -0.67 -5.92 -8.98
N PHE A 152 -1.60 -6.80 -8.64
CA PHE A 152 -1.48 -8.23 -8.90
C PHE A 152 -2.35 -8.72 -10.07
N TYR A 153 -3.05 -7.82 -10.76
CA TYR A 153 -3.78 -8.10 -11.98
C TYR A 153 -2.84 -8.55 -13.12
N ALA A 154 -3.40 -9.18 -14.13
CA ALA A 154 -2.66 -9.57 -15.33
C ALA A 154 -2.04 -8.35 -16.04
N ASP A 155 -2.74 -7.23 -16.05
CA ASP A 155 -2.21 -5.91 -16.42
C ASP A 155 -2.54 -4.89 -15.31
N PRO A 156 -1.58 -4.57 -14.43
CA PRO A 156 -1.80 -3.60 -13.35
C PRO A 156 -2.01 -2.16 -13.84
N TYR A 157 -1.45 -1.78 -14.99
CA TYR A 157 -1.39 -0.39 -15.43
C TYR A 157 -2.76 0.28 -15.56
N PRO A 158 -3.77 -0.30 -16.24
CA PRO A 158 -5.09 0.33 -16.37
C PRO A 158 -5.77 0.58 -15.02
N GLY A 159 -5.69 -0.38 -14.10
CA GLY A 159 -6.26 -0.27 -12.75
C GLY A 159 -5.61 0.88 -11.97
N LEU A 160 -4.28 0.91 -11.93
CA LEU A 160 -3.51 1.95 -11.25
C LEU A 160 -3.76 3.35 -11.81
N MET A 161 -4.01 3.47 -13.11
CA MET A 161 -4.23 4.75 -13.79
C MET A 161 -5.71 5.19 -13.81
N THR A 162 -6.61 4.42 -13.21
CA THR A 162 -8.03 4.81 -13.12
C THR A 162 -8.17 6.13 -12.37
N ASP A 163 -8.88 7.09 -12.99
CA ASP A 163 -9.14 8.44 -12.46
C ASP A 163 -7.90 9.28 -12.16
N VAL A 164 -6.70 8.89 -12.61
CA VAL A 164 -5.48 9.69 -12.47
C VAL A 164 -5.57 10.94 -13.34
N THR A 165 -5.37 12.08 -12.72
CA THR A 165 -5.41 13.42 -13.38
C THR A 165 -4.04 14.07 -13.49
N ALA A 166 -3.08 13.66 -12.67
CA ALA A 166 -1.69 14.13 -12.72
C ALA A 166 -0.75 13.06 -12.17
N GLY A 167 0.48 13.03 -12.67
CA GLY A 167 1.53 12.16 -12.19
C GLY A 167 2.89 12.86 -12.28
N ALA A 168 3.78 12.58 -11.33
CA ALA A 168 5.11 13.15 -11.26
C ALA A 168 6.17 12.10 -11.00
N TYR A 169 7.32 12.23 -11.67
CA TYR A 169 8.54 11.53 -11.31
C TYR A 169 9.31 12.37 -10.28
N LEU A 170 9.48 11.83 -9.07
CA LEU A 170 10.13 12.56 -7.96
C LEU A 170 11.65 12.28 -7.87
N GLY A 171 12.18 11.45 -8.76
CA GLY A 171 13.59 11.10 -8.76
C GLY A 171 13.88 9.75 -8.10
N ILE A 172 15.16 9.56 -7.76
CA ILE A 172 15.64 8.35 -7.10
C ILE A 172 15.45 8.48 -5.59
N ALA A 173 14.95 7.41 -4.99
CA ALA A 173 14.76 7.25 -3.56
C ALA A 173 15.29 5.88 -3.09
N TYR A 174 15.19 5.61 -1.81
CA TYR A 174 15.63 4.33 -1.23
C TYR A 174 14.54 3.75 -0.34
N VAL A 175 14.28 2.45 -0.49
CA VAL A 175 13.39 1.67 0.38
C VAL A 175 14.21 0.52 0.96
N ASP A 176 14.41 0.50 2.28
CA ASP A 176 15.23 -0.48 2.98
C ASP A 176 16.64 -0.66 2.36
N GLY A 177 17.26 0.47 1.94
CA GLY A 177 18.58 0.50 1.31
C GLY A 177 18.57 0.12 -0.17
N THR A 178 17.44 -0.26 -0.75
CA THR A 178 17.30 -0.57 -2.18
C THR A 178 16.93 0.68 -2.97
N GLU A 179 17.65 0.96 -4.04
CA GLU A 179 17.39 2.09 -4.93
C GLU A 179 16.09 1.90 -5.71
N ALA A 180 15.29 2.96 -5.79
CA ALA A 180 13.98 2.95 -6.42
C ALA A 180 13.67 4.28 -7.13
N HIS A 181 12.93 4.20 -8.22
CA HIS A 181 12.22 5.32 -8.80
C HIS A 181 11.02 5.67 -7.92
N HIS A 182 10.87 6.93 -7.53
CA HIS A 182 9.75 7.41 -6.73
C HIS A 182 8.76 8.15 -7.62
N LEU A 183 7.53 7.65 -7.69
CA LEU A 183 6.44 8.20 -8.48
C LEU A 183 5.33 8.67 -7.55
N ALA A 184 4.64 9.75 -7.92
CA ALA A 184 3.47 10.25 -7.22
C ALA A 184 2.35 10.57 -8.22
N PHE A 185 1.13 10.16 -7.88
CA PHE A 185 -0.04 10.33 -8.74
C PHE A 185 -1.20 10.94 -7.96
N ARG A 186 -2.01 11.70 -8.66
CA ARG A 186 -3.21 12.33 -8.13
C ARG A 186 -4.44 11.80 -8.84
N ALA A 187 -5.40 11.31 -8.06
CA ALA A 187 -6.71 10.92 -8.55
C ALA A 187 -7.83 11.69 -7.82
N ALA A 188 -9.08 11.49 -8.20
CA ALA A 188 -10.19 12.25 -7.65
C ALA A 188 -10.37 12.04 -6.14
N LYS A 189 -10.35 10.79 -5.69
CA LYS A 189 -10.61 10.39 -4.30
C LYS A 189 -9.35 10.16 -3.48
N VAL A 190 -8.25 9.80 -4.12
CA VAL A 190 -6.98 9.45 -3.47
C VAL A 190 -5.81 10.13 -4.15
N ASP A 191 -4.74 10.37 -3.41
CA ASP A 191 -3.39 10.55 -3.95
C ASP A 191 -2.59 9.29 -3.62
N TRP A 192 -1.71 8.86 -4.53
CA TRP A 192 -0.93 7.67 -4.28
C TRP A 192 0.51 7.80 -4.77
N GLN A 193 1.39 7.04 -4.16
CA GLN A 193 2.81 7.04 -4.44
C GLN A 193 3.32 5.62 -4.54
N ILE A 194 4.27 5.36 -5.43
CA ILE A 194 4.89 4.06 -5.58
C ILE A 194 6.40 4.20 -5.75
N TRP A 195 7.12 3.27 -5.15
CA TRP A 195 8.57 3.14 -5.29
C TRP A 195 8.87 1.86 -6.06
N VAL A 196 9.43 2.02 -7.24
CA VAL A 196 9.72 0.93 -8.16
C VAL A 196 11.21 0.69 -8.19
N ARG A 197 11.66 -0.53 -7.92
CA ARG A 197 13.08 -0.91 -7.95
C ARG A 197 13.72 -0.53 -9.29
N THR A 198 14.93 0.06 -9.23
CA THR A 198 15.73 0.33 -10.42
C THR A 198 16.30 -0.96 -11.02
N GLY A 199 16.71 -0.90 -12.30
CA GLY A 199 17.33 -2.03 -13.01
C GLY A 199 16.32 -2.94 -13.72
N ASP A 200 16.76 -4.18 -14.01
CA ASP A 200 16.08 -5.09 -14.94
C ASP A 200 14.83 -5.76 -14.37
N GLN A 201 14.62 -5.68 -13.08
CA GLN A 201 13.45 -6.23 -12.40
C GLN A 201 12.70 -5.12 -11.67
N PRO A 202 11.90 -4.32 -12.37
CA PRO A 202 11.19 -3.17 -11.80
C PRO A 202 10.00 -3.61 -10.95
N LEU A 203 10.27 -4.14 -9.78
CA LEU A 203 9.26 -4.58 -8.81
C LEU A 203 8.85 -3.44 -7.86
N PRO A 204 7.60 -3.36 -7.43
CA PRO A 204 7.19 -2.41 -6.41
C PRO A 204 7.87 -2.76 -5.07
N LEU A 205 8.46 -1.77 -4.41
CA LEU A 205 9.06 -1.90 -3.09
C LEU A 205 8.19 -1.28 -2.00
N LYS A 206 7.47 -0.22 -2.35
CA LYS A 206 6.56 0.46 -1.43
C LYS A 206 5.42 1.09 -2.22
N TYR A 207 4.22 1.08 -1.65
CA TYR A 207 3.04 1.74 -2.20
C TYR A 207 2.28 2.43 -1.07
N VAL A 208 1.86 3.66 -1.29
CA VAL A 208 1.12 4.48 -0.31
C VAL A 208 -0.09 5.09 -0.98
N ILE A 209 -1.25 4.91 -0.39
CA ILE A 209 -2.52 5.52 -0.82
C ILE A 209 -2.97 6.46 0.30
N THR A 210 -3.32 7.70 -0.04
CA THR A 210 -3.83 8.71 0.88
C THR A 210 -5.27 9.03 0.53
N SER A 211 -6.21 8.81 1.45
CA SER A 211 -7.63 9.15 1.29
C SER A 211 -7.84 10.65 1.46
N LYS A 212 -8.28 11.37 0.40
CA LYS A 212 -8.27 12.84 0.37
C LYS A 212 -9.41 13.48 1.15
N TRP A 213 -10.59 12.87 1.11
CA TRP A 213 -11.82 13.49 1.62
C TRP A 213 -12.27 12.92 2.95
N VAL A 214 -11.42 12.13 3.57
CA VAL A 214 -11.61 11.62 4.93
C VAL A 214 -10.85 12.51 5.90
N THR A 215 -11.47 12.90 7.01
CA THR A 215 -10.84 13.72 8.06
C THR A 215 -9.55 13.05 8.51
N GLY A 216 -8.46 13.83 8.59
CA GLY A 216 -7.14 13.32 8.95
C GLY A 216 -6.39 12.67 7.79
N ALA A 217 -6.98 12.57 6.58
CA ALA A 217 -6.36 12.01 5.38
C ALA A 217 -5.60 10.70 5.68
N PRO A 218 -6.29 9.65 6.15
CA PRO A 218 -5.64 8.41 6.55
C PRO A 218 -4.95 7.76 5.36
N GLN A 219 -3.84 7.06 5.66
CA GLN A 219 -3.04 6.38 4.67
C GLN A 219 -3.12 4.86 4.84
N TYR A 220 -3.11 4.18 3.70
CA TYR A 220 -2.71 2.79 3.57
C TYR A 220 -1.30 2.76 3.01
N ALA A 221 -0.38 2.11 3.69
CA ALA A 221 0.99 1.95 3.24
C ALA A 221 1.38 0.48 3.23
N VAL A 222 1.95 0.02 2.13
CA VAL A 222 2.49 -1.34 2.02
C VAL A 222 3.94 -1.28 1.61
N ARG A 223 4.77 -2.08 2.27
CA ARG A 223 6.20 -2.27 1.98
C ARG A 223 6.41 -3.72 1.60
N PHE A 224 6.80 -3.95 0.36
CA PHE A 224 7.06 -5.26 -0.20
C PHE A 224 8.49 -5.69 0.05
N ARG A 225 8.67 -6.96 0.40
CA ARG A 225 9.97 -7.56 0.65
C ARG A 225 9.99 -9.03 0.22
N ASN A 226 11.17 -9.60 0.13
CA ASN A 226 11.37 -11.02 -0.17
C ASN A 226 10.63 -11.47 -1.43
N TRP A 227 10.71 -10.66 -2.50
CA TRP A 227 10.21 -11.06 -3.79
C TRP A 227 10.94 -12.31 -4.29
N ASP A 228 10.18 -13.33 -4.66
CA ASP A 228 10.64 -14.48 -5.43
C ASP A 228 9.83 -14.54 -6.73
N THR A 229 10.48 -14.39 -7.86
CA THR A 229 9.87 -14.33 -9.20
C THR A 229 9.83 -15.67 -9.91
N ALA A 230 10.26 -16.75 -9.25
CA ALA A 230 10.23 -18.11 -9.74
C ALA A 230 10.10 -19.12 -8.59
N PRO A 231 9.07 -18.99 -7.73
CA PRO A 231 8.92 -19.85 -6.55
C PRO A 231 8.66 -21.30 -6.92
N THR A 232 9.18 -22.21 -6.11
CA THR A 232 8.76 -23.61 -6.17
C THR A 232 7.43 -23.78 -5.46
N ILE A 233 6.40 -24.21 -6.19
CA ILE A 233 5.02 -24.30 -5.68
C ILE A 233 4.66 -25.77 -5.44
N ALA A 234 4.26 -26.10 -4.22
CA ALA A 234 3.74 -27.43 -3.88
C ALA A 234 2.30 -27.59 -4.47
N ALA A 235 1.94 -28.81 -4.88
CA ALA A 235 0.70 -29.08 -5.61
C ALA A 235 -0.59 -28.76 -4.81
N ASP A 236 -0.53 -28.76 -3.48
CA ASP A 236 -1.64 -28.49 -2.58
C ASP A 236 -1.75 -27.02 -2.14
N ARG A 237 -0.86 -26.16 -2.67
CA ARG A 237 -0.71 -24.79 -2.15
C ARG A 237 -1.94 -23.90 -2.37
N PHE A 238 -2.73 -24.22 -3.37
CA PHE A 238 -3.95 -23.49 -3.72
C PHE A 238 -5.22 -24.28 -3.36
N THR A 239 -5.10 -25.32 -2.55
CA THR A 239 -6.24 -26.10 -2.07
C THR A 239 -6.60 -25.70 -0.65
N PHE A 240 -7.82 -25.21 -0.44
CA PHE A 240 -8.31 -24.94 0.90
C PHE A 240 -8.89 -26.21 1.53
N VAL A 241 -8.44 -26.55 2.72
CA VAL A 241 -9.03 -27.57 3.56
C VAL A 241 -9.50 -26.91 4.86
N ALA A 242 -10.82 -26.95 5.09
CA ALA A 242 -11.40 -26.34 6.29
C ALA A 242 -10.81 -26.96 7.56
N PRO A 243 -10.19 -26.18 8.46
CA PRO A 243 -9.72 -26.70 9.74
C PRO A 243 -10.89 -27.23 10.59
N GLU A 244 -10.60 -28.20 11.46
CA GLU A 244 -11.60 -28.73 12.39
C GLU A 244 -12.21 -27.61 13.25
N GLY A 245 -13.54 -27.61 13.40
CA GLY A 245 -14.27 -26.61 14.15
C GLY A 245 -14.55 -25.31 13.39
N THR A 246 -14.06 -25.16 12.15
CA THR A 246 -14.34 -23.99 11.32
C THR A 246 -15.74 -24.07 10.70
N ARG A 247 -16.52 -23.01 10.83
CA ARG A 247 -17.90 -22.93 10.33
C ARG A 247 -17.95 -22.25 8.96
N GLN A 248 -18.64 -22.88 8.03
CA GLN A 248 -18.93 -22.24 6.73
C GLN A 248 -20.09 -21.24 6.88
N LEU A 249 -19.92 -20.08 6.25
CA LEU A 249 -20.97 -19.06 6.10
C LEU A 249 -21.44 -19.06 4.63
N GLU A 250 -22.73 -18.79 4.41
CA GLU A 250 -23.29 -18.65 3.06
C GLU A 250 -22.85 -17.36 2.39
N THR A 251 -22.70 -16.30 3.18
CA THR A 251 -22.20 -14.98 2.75
C THR A 251 -21.19 -14.48 3.77
N LEU A 252 -20.25 -13.68 3.32
CA LEU A 252 -19.26 -13.04 4.15
C LEU A 252 -19.29 -11.54 3.87
N SER A 253 -19.63 -10.74 4.87
CA SER A 253 -19.49 -9.29 4.80
C SER A 253 -18.11 -8.86 5.32
N VAL A 254 -17.70 -7.63 5.01
CA VAL A 254 -16.48 -7.03 5.57
C VAL A 254 -16.53 -7.03 7.11
N ASP A 255 -17.71 -6.81 7.69
CA ASP A 255 -17.93 -6.82 9.14
C ASP A 255 -17.70 -8.20 9.75
N ASP A 256 -18.11 -9.27 9.07
CA ASP A 256 -17.90 -10.65 9.52
C ASP A 256 -16.42 -11.04 9.54
N LEU A 257 -15.58 -10.39 8.75
CA LEU A 257 -14.14 -10.63 8.68
C LEU A 257 -13.34 -9.90 9.78
N GLY A 258 -14.00 -9.06 10.59
CA GLY A 258 -13.34 -8.22 11.58
C GLY A 258 -12.46 -7.14 10.94
N ALA A 259 -12.66 -6.87 9.65
CA ALA A 259 -12.09 -5.70 9.02
C ALA A 259 -12.82 -4.47 9.56
N LEU A 260 -12.09 -3.44 10.00
CA LEU A 260 -12.70 -2.19 10.42
C LEU A 260 -13.39 -1.58 9.20
N THR A 261 -14.71 -1.61 9.17
CA THR A 261 -15.47 -0.67 8.37
C THR A 261 -15.29 0.70 8.98
N ILE A 262 -14.69 1.61 8.23
CA ILE A 262 -14.81 3.03 8.51
C ILE A 262 -16.25 3.36 8.16
N GLU A 263 -17.14 3.40 9.16
CA GLU A 263 -18.45 3.98 8.98
C GLU A 263 -18.23 5.43 8.56
N GLU A 264 -18.56 5.76 7.32
CA GLU A 264 -18.61 7.16 6.88
C GLU A 264 -19.60 7.86 7.82
N ALA A 265 -19.09 8.81 8.61
CA ALA A 265 -19.93 9.66 9.43
C ALA A 265 -20.95 10.39 8.53
N PRO A 266 -22.21 10.47 8.95
CA PRO A 266 -23.31 11.07 8.18
C PRO A 266 -23.06 12.55 7.82
#